data_a11bd23dc6145f06c052356bda788547
#
_entry.id   a11bd23dc6145f06c052356bda788547
#
_cell.length_a   1.000
_cell.length_b   1.000
_cell.length_c   1.000
_cell.angle_alpha   90.00
_cell.angle_beta   90.00
_cell.angle_gamma   90.00
#
_symmetry.space_group_name_H-M   'P 1'
#
loop_
_entity.id
_entity.type
_entity.pdbx_description
1 polymer ?
#
loop_
_entity_poly.entity_id
_entity_poly.type
_entity_poly.pdbx_seq_one_letter_code
_entity_poly.pdbx_strand_id
1 'polypeptide(L)'
;MIRVSVFYPTTEGATFDHDYYREKHVPLACKSWGLSSAEIDKGVDGPYVAAVHFKFDSLEALQSAMGSPGTADVMADVSNYTTIVPVLQTSEVVD
;
A
#
# COMPACT_ATOMS: atom_id res chain seq x y z
N MET A 1 -7.77 8.40 13.91
CA MET A 1 -6.71 7.73 13.12
C MET A 1 -7.34 6.95 11.98
N ILE A 2 -6.88 7.17 10.80
CA ILE A 2 -7.36 6.50 9.58
C ILE A 2 -6.30 5.54 9.10
N ARG A 3 -6.72 4.34 8.71
CA ARG A 3 -5.82 3.34 8.11
C ARG A 3 -6.26 3.07 6.68
N VAL A 4 -5.31 3.13 5.75
CA VAL A 4 -5.51 2.66 4.39
C VAL A 4 -4.77 1.34 4.24
N SER A 5 -5.50 0.29 3.91
CA SER A 5 -4.94 -1.04 3.70
C SER A 5 -5.03 -1.40 2.23
N VAL A 6 -3.93 -1.89 1.69
CA VAL A 6 -3.86 -2.37 0.31
C VAL A 6 -3.58 -3.86 0.36
N PHE A 7 -4.51 -4.65 -0.15
CA PHE A 7 -4.41 -6.11 -0.15
C PHE A 7 -4.15 -6.60 -1.56
N TYR A 8 -3.25 -7.57 -1.69
CA TYR A 8 -2.91 -8.16 -2.98
C TYR A 8 -3.42 -9.60 -3.03
N PRO A 9 -4.59 -9.83 -3.67
CA PRO A 9 -5.19 -11.17 -3.71
C PRO A 9 -4.29 -12.17 -4.44
N THR A 10 -4.23 -13.39 -3.93
CA THR A 10 -3.57 -14.49 -4.64
C THR A 10 -4.24 -14.66 -6.00
N THR A 11 -3.46 -14.51 -7.08
CA THR A 11 -3.95 -14.52 -8.45
C THR A 11 -3.14 -15.52 -9.25
N GLU A 12 -3.82 -16.45 -9.90
CA GLU A 12 -3.16 -17.47 -10.71
C GLU A 12 -2.36 -16.81 -11.84
N GLY A 13 -1.12 -17.24 -12.01
CA GLY A 13 -0.23 -16.73 -13.05
C GLY A 13 0.40 -15.38 -12.75
N ALA A 14 0.03 -14.73 -11.65
CA ALA A 14 0.62 -13.45 -11.27
C ALA A 14 1.85 -13.66 -10.40
N THR A 15 2.72 -12.65 -10.42
CA THR A 15 3.94 -12.64 -9.59
C THR A 15 3.91 -11.43 -8.66
N PHE A 16 4.67 -11.51 -7.57
CA PHE A 16 4.82 -10.42 -6.62
C PHE A 16 6.24 -10.40 -6.10
N ASP A 17 6.95 -9.32 -6.39
CA ASP A 17 8.34 -9.13 -5.94
C ASP A 17 8.34 -8.49 -4.55
N HIS A 18 8.40 -9.33 -3.51
CA HIS A 18 8.37 -8.88 -2.12
C HIS A 18 9.54 -7.99 -1.75
N ASP A 19 10.73 -8.26 -2.29
CA ASP A 19 11.91 -7.46 -1.98
C ASP A 19 11.80 -6.05 -2.56
N TYR A 20 11.40 -5.93 -3.82
CA TYR A 20 11.16 -4.63 -4.44
C TYR A 20 10.08 -3.86 -3.68
N TYR A 21 9.00 -4.53 -3.33
CA TYR A 21 7.88 -3.93 -2.61
C TYR A 21 8.33 -3.29 -1.30
N ARG A 22 9.05 -4.05 -0.49
CA ARG A 22 9.54 -3.60 0.81
C ARG A 22 10.64 -2.55 0.68
N GLU A 23 11.57 -2.71 -0.26
CA GLU A 23 12.77 -1.89 -0.33
C GLU A 23 12.60 -0.62 -1.15
N LYS A 24 11.66 -0.61 -2.10
CA LYS A 24 11.49 0.49 -3.05
C LYS A 24 10.08 1.07 -3.09
N HIS A 25 9.05 0.25 -3.25
CA HIS A 25 7.69 0.74 -3.45
C HIS A 25 7.11 1.40 -2.21
N VAL A 26 7.11 0.70 -1.08
CA VAL A 26 6.54 1.24 0.16
C VAL A 26 7.31 2.46 0.66
N PRO A 27 8.67 2.48 0.61
CA PRO A 27 9.40 3.70 0.92
C PRO A 27 9.05 4.89 0.01
N LEU A 28 8.84 4.64 -1.29
CA LEU A 28 8.39 5.68 -2.21
C LEU A 28 7.03 6.24 -1.78
N ALA A 29 6.09 5.37 -1.44
CA ALA A 29 4.75 5.78 -0.98
C ALA A 29 4.85 6.60 0.32
N CYS A 30 5.62 6.13 1.29
CA CYS A 30 5.81 6.85 2.55
C CYS A 30 6.41 8.23 2.33
N LYS A 31 7.43 8.33 1.49
CA LYS A 31 8.05 9.60 1.15
C LYS A 31 7.07 10.54 0.46
N SER A 32 6.29 10.02 -0.48
CA SER A 32 5.32 10.82 -1.23
C SER A 32 4.20 11.37 -0.35
N TRP A 33 3.83 10.63 0.70
CA TRP A 33 2.72 10.98 1.59
C TRP A 33 3.16 11.53 2.93
N GLY A 34 4.46 11.73 3.14
CA GLY A 34 4.97 12.28 4.39
C GLY A 34 4.83 11.36 5.59
N LEU A 35 4.84 10.06 5.36
CA LEU A 35 4.74 9.05 6.42
C LEU A 35 6.12 8.55 6.81
N SER A 36 6.33 8.31 8.11
CA SER A 36 7.61 7.80 8.60
C SER A 36 7.76 6.30 8.38
N SER A 37 6.66 5.56 8.34
CA SER A 37 6.69 4.11 8.17
C SER A 37 5.31 3.58 7.75
N ALA A 38 5.30 2.32 7.36
CA ALA A 38 4.09 1.56 7.08
C ALA A 38 4.31 0.11 7.51
N GLU A 39 3.23 -0.59 7.81
CA GLU A 39 3.30 -2.01 8.16
C GLU A 39 3.09 -2.83 6.91
N ILE A 40 4.03 -3.74 6.62
CA ILE A 40 3.99 -4.59 5.43
C ILE A 40 3.81 -6.03 5.88
N ASP A 41 2.83 -6.71 5.31
CA ASP A 41 2.57 -8.11 5.57
C ASP A 41 2.91 -8.95 4.34
N LYS A 42 3.68 -10.01 4.56
CA LYS A 42 3.85 -11.06 3.55
C LYS A 42 2.90 -12.19 3.89
N GLY A 43 2.07 -12.60 2.94
CA GLY A 43 1.10 -13.66 3.17
C GLY A 43 1.76 -14.98 3.49
N VAL A 44 1.31 -15.61 4.58
CA VAL A 44 1.76 -16.95 5.00
C VAL A 44 0.65 -17.96 4.73
N ASP A 45 -0.59 -17.56 5.00
CA ASP A 45 -1.78 -18.37 4.79
C ASP A 45 -2.97 -17.42 4.62
N GLY A 46 -3.87 -17.71 3.72
CA GLY A 46 -5.03 -16.88 3.47
C GLY A 46 -5.10 -16.40 2.01
N PRO A 47 -6.09 -15.55 1.71
CA PRO A 47 -6.39 -15.17 0.31
C PRO A 47 -5.48 -14.10 -0.28
N TYR A 48 -4.56 -13.51 0.52
CA TYR A 48 -3.71 -12.42 0.04
C TYR A 48 -2.23 -12.79 0.14
N VAL A 49 -1.46 -12.49 -0.91
CA VAL A 49 -0.02 -12.74 -0.92
C VAL A 49 0.75 -11.66 -0.18
N ALA A 50 0.18 -10.48 -0.08
CA ALA A 50 0.80 -9.35 0.60
C ALA A 50 -0.26 -8.33 1.00
N ALA A 51 0.08 -7.48 1.94
CA ALA A 51 -0.71 -6.33 2.33
C ALA A 51 0.19 -5.23 2.87
N VAL A 52 -0.29 -4.00 2.83
CA VAL A 52 0.38 -2.88 3.48
C VAL A 52 -0.67 -2.01 4.15
N HIS A 53 -0.30 -1.44 5.30
CA HIS A 53 -1.17 -0.57 6.08
C HIS A 53 -0.48 0.76 6.30
N PHE A 54 -1.12 1.83 5.80
CA PHE A 54 -0.66 3.20 6.00
C PHE A 54 -1.59 3.88 6.99
N LYS A 55 -1.03 4.66 7.92
CA LYS A 55 -1.83 5.40 8.90
C LYS A 55 -1.76 6.89 8.63
N PHE A 56 -2.92 7.53 8.68
CA PHE A 56 -3.06 8.98 8.54
C PHE A 56 -3.80 9.53 9.77
N ASP A 57 -3.49 10.76 10.15
CA ASP A 57 -4.09 11.37 11.33
C ASP A 57 -5.59 11.59 11.19
N SER A 58 -6.06 11.84 9.95
CA SER A 58 -7.47 12.14 9.66
C SER A 58 -7.80 11.82 8.21
N LEU A 59 -9.09 11.82 7.89
CA LEU A 59 -9.55 11.73 6.50
C LEU A 59 -9.04 12.88 5.64
N GLU A 60 -8.94 14.07 6.23
CA GLU A 60 -8.42 15.24 5.51
C GLU A 60 -6.94 15.03 5.13
N ALA A 61 -6.15 14.47 6.05
CA ALA A 61 -4.76 14.15 5.77
C ALA A 61 -4.64 13.11 4.64
N LEU A 62 -5.50 12.09 4.65
CA LEU A 62 -5.55 11.10 3.59
C LEU A 62 -5.91 11.73 2.24
N GLN A 63 -6.95 12.55 2.19
CA GLN A 63 -7.38 13.21 0.96
C GLN A 63 -6.27 14.10 0.40
N SER A 64 -5.59 14.82 1.28
CA SER A 64 -4.45 15.66 0.89
C SER A 64 -3.32 14.83 0.29
N ALA A 65 -3.00 13.67 0.89
CA ALA A 65 -1.99 12.76 0.37
C ALA A 65 -2.37 12.21 -1.01
N MET A 66 -3.62 11.79 -1.17
CA MET A 66 -4.08 11.23 -2.46
C MET A 66 -4.07 12.28 -3.58
N GLY A 67 -4.21 13.55 -3.25
CA GLY A 67 -4.13 14.65 -4.21
C GLY A 67 -2.71 15.15 -4.47
N SER A 68 -1.71 14.61 -3.79
CA SER A 68 -0.32 15.07 -3.97
C SER A 68 0.27 14.56 -5.29
N PRO A 69 1.24 15.29 -5.87
CA PRO A 69 1.88 14.87 -7.14
C PRO A 69 2.57 13.50 -7.04
N GLY A 70 3.12 13.16 -5.89
CA GLY A 70 3.82 11.89 -5.70
C GLY A 70 2.93 10.67 -5.79
N THR A 71 1.61 10.81 -5.61
CA THR A 71 0.68 9.70 -5.69
C THR A 71 0.68 9.06 -7.09
N ALA A 72 0.79 9.86 -8.14
CA ALA A 72 0.87 9.33 -9.50
C ALA A 72 2.10 8.45 -9.69
N ASP A 73 3.24 8.82 -9.10
CA ASP A 73 4.47 8.03 -9.17
C ASP A 73 4.31 6.70 -8.41
N VAL A 74 3.64 6.73 -7.27
CA VAL A 74 3.35 5.51 -6.49
C VAL A 74 2.49 4.56 -7.31
N MET A 75 1.45 5.06 -7.94
CA MET A 75 0.55 4.24 -8.77
C MET A 75 1.28 3.67 -10.00
N ALA A 76 2.12 4.47 -10.65
CA ALA A 76 2.90 4.04 -11.81
C ALA A 76 3.92 2.95 -11.45
N ASP A 77 4.39 2.90 -10.21
CA ASP A 77 5.40 1.95 -9.76
C ASP A 77 4.87 0.54 -9.56
N VAL A 78 3.54 0.37 -9.46
CA VAL A 78 2.92 -0.93 -9.17
C VAL A 78 3.34 -2.01 -10.16
N SER A 79 3.38 -1.70 -11.45
CA SER A 79 3.74 -2.67 -12.49
C SER A 79 5.19 -3.16 -12.39
N ASN A 80 6.03 -2.48 -11.61
CA ASN A 80 7.43 -2.89 -11.41
C ASN A 80 7.57 -4.07 -10.46
N TYR A 81 6.56 -4.37 -9.65
CA TYR A 81 6.64 -5.48 -8.70
C TYR A 81 5.51 -6.50 -8.82
N THR A 82 4.40 -6.19 -9.49
CA THR A 82 3.30 -7.14 -9.58
C THR A 82 2.36 -6.84 -10.73
N THR A 83 1.66 -7.89 -11.18
CA THR A 83 0.54 -7.80 -12.10
C THR A 83 -0.81 -7.94 -11.40
N ILE A 84 -0.79 -8.19 -10.07
CA ILE A 84 -2.02 -8.34 -9.29
C ILE A 84 -2.74 -6.99 -9.17
N VAL A 85 -4.06 -7.03 -9.33
CA VAL A 85 -4.90 -5.85 -9.08
C VAL A 85 -5.19 -5.79 -7.57
N PRO A 86 -4.70 -4.75 -6.87
CA PRO A 86 -4.90 -4.67 -5.42
C PRO A 86 -6.33 -4.27 -5.06
N VAL A 87 -6.70 -4.63 -3.82
CA VAL A 87 -7.96 -4.21 -3.21
C VAL A 87 -7.63 -3.23 -2.09
N LEU A 88 -8.24 -2.05 -2.12
CA LEU A 88 -7.99 -1.01 -1.13
C LEU A 88 -9.16 -0.91 -0.15
N GLN A 89 -8.82 -0.68 1.10
CA GLN A 89 -9.81 -0.40 2.14
C GLN A 89 -9.35 0.75 3.01
N THR A 90 -10.23 1.72 3.20
CA THR A 90 -10.01 2.81 4.14
C THR A 90 -10.83 2.52 5.40
N SER A 91 -10.18 2.55 6.55
CA SER A 91 -10.80 2.19 7.83
C SER A 91 -10.53 3.26 8.87
N GLU A 92 -11.49 3.42 9.78
CA GLU A 92 -11.25 4.16 11.01
C GLU A 92 -10.71 3.17 12.05
N VAL A 93 -9.58 3.52 12.67
CA VAL A 93 -9.00 2.67 13.71
C VAL A 93 -9.83 2.84 14.98
N VAL A 94 -10.41 1.74 15.45
CA VAL A 94 -11.19 1.72 16.69
C VAL A 94 -10.47 0.88 17.73
N ASP A 95 -10.49 1.35 18.97
CA ASP A 95 -9.83 0.64 20.08
C ASP A 95 -10.77 -0.29 20.81
#